data_49486f7379512848341389ecbd1a0221
#
_entry.id   49486f7379512848341389ecbd1a0221
#
_cell.length_a   1.000
_cell.length_b   1.000
_cell.length_c   1.000
_cell.angle_alpha   90.00
_cell.angle_beta   90.00
_cell.angle_gamma   90.00
#
_symmetry.space_group_name_H-M   'P 1'
#
loop_
_entity.id
_entity.type
_entity.pdbx_description
1 polymer ?
#
loop_
_entity_poly.entity_id
_entity_poly.type
_entity_poly.pdbx_seq_one_letter_code
_entity_poly.pdbx_strand_id
1 'polypeptide(L)'
;MNSETTSEDPSVHITVEGEGARQAGVLQGRAQWLLDVATIAPMVGLLGTVLGFFAAFQGIGSDLVASAKPVVLAQGVALAIITTIAGLLVAIPCMVFYAWFRRRAERQVALLEGLAADLVSVLLARRSAAR
;
A
#
# COMPACT_ATOMS: atom_id res chain seq x y z
N MET A 1 -2.60 3.67 59.38
CA MET A 1 -2.52 2.28 58.90
C MET A 1 -3.00 2.30 57.49
N ASN A 2 -2.02 2.20 56.62
CA ASN A 2 -1.99 1.91 55.17
C ASN A 2 -3.05 2.55 54.27
N SER A 3 -2.71 3.73 53.82
CA SER A 3 -3.10 4.37 52.61
C SER A 3 -2.38 3.65 51.45
N GLU A 4 -2.98 2.69 50.81
CA GLU A 4 -2.57 2.24 49.50
C GLU A 4 -3.13 3.26 48.49
N THR A 5 -2.36 4.30 48.28
CA THR A 5 -2.43 5.13 47.08
C THR A 5 -2.04 4.21 45.94
N THR A 6 -3.05 3.62 45.28
CA THR A 6 -2.90 3.12 43.93
C THR A 6 -2.67 4.34 43.07
N SER A 7 -1.40 4.73 42.95
CA SER A 7 -0.90 5.66 41.94
C SER A 7 -1.16 5.00 40.61
N GLU A 8 -2.26 5.38 39.96
CA GLU A 8 -2.46 5.14 38.53
C GLU A 8 -1.28 5.79 37.81
N ASP A 9 -0.29 4.96 37.51
CA ASP A 9 0.93 5.36 36.84
C ASP A 9 0.58 5.91 35.47
N PRO A 10 0.91 7.17 35.18
CA PRO A 10 0.79 7.71 33.82
C PRO A 10 1.57 6.89 32.80
N SER A 11 2.50 6.05 33.26
CA SER A 11 3.25 5.09 32.45
C SER A 11 2.35 4.02 31.80
N VAL A 12 1.24 3.62 32.41
CA VAL A 12 0.32 2.62 31.84
C VAL A 12 -0.43 3.19 30.64
N HIS A 13 -0.86 4.45 30.69
CA HIS A 13 -1.50 5.14 29.57
C HIS A 13 -0.57 5.27 28.37
N ILE A 14 0.67 5.68 28.59
CA ILE A 14 1.69 5.84 27.55
C ILE A 14 2.04 4.46 26.94
N THR A 15 2.01 3.39 27.71
CA THR A 15 2.35 2.04 27.25
C THR A 15 1.25 1.45 26.36
N VAL A 16 -0.03 1.65 26.68
CA VAL A 16 -1.17 1.15 25.90
C VAL A 16 -1.32 1.91 24.58
N GLU A 17 -1.17 3.23 24.58
CA GLU A 17 -1.16 4.04 23.36
C GLU A 17 0.03 3.72 22.46
N GLY A 18 1.22 3.51 23.04
CA GLY A 18 2.43 3.16 22.32
C GLY A 18 2.34 1.79 21.64
N GLU A 19 1.74 0.79 22.29
CA GLU A 19 1.61 -0.56 21.75
C GLU A 19 0.57 -0.62 20.61
N GLY A 20 -0.55 0.09 20.75
CA GLY A 20 -1.56 0.22 19.69
C GLY A 20 -1.02 0.90 18.43
N ALA A 21 -0.30 2.00 18.60
CA ALA A 21 0.36 2.72 17.51
C ALA A 21 1.46 1.86 16.82
N ARG A 22 2.20 1.08 17.60
CA ARG A 22 3.24 0.19 17.09
C ARG A 22 2.69 -0.97 16.26
N GLN A 23 1.59 -1.58 16.69
CA GLN A 23 0.92 -2.65 15.92
C GLN A 23 0.25 -2.13 14.65
N ALA A 24 -0.35 -0.94 14.69
CA ALA A 24 -0.87 -0.26 13.51
C ALA A 24 0.24 0.04 12.48
N GLY A 25 1.44 0.45 12.95
CA GLY A 25 2.61 0.68 12.10
C GLY A 25 3.11 -0.57 11.39
N VAL A 26 3.10 -1.73 12.04
CA VAL A 26 3.52 -3.02 11.43
C VAL A 26 2.54 -3.47 10.35
N LEU A 27 1.24 -3.28 10.55
CA LEU A 27 0.21 -3.61 9.55
C LEU A 27 0.29 -2.67 8.34
N GLN A 28 0.54 -1.39 8.56
CA GLN A 28 0.76 -0.41 7.49
C GLN A 28 2.03 -0.73 6.69
N GLY A 29 3.12 -1.13 7.34
CA GLY A 29 4.36 -1.50 6.66
C GLY A 29 4.19 -2.70 5.71
N ARG A 30 3.40 -3.70 6.10
CA ARG A 30 3.12 -4.87 5.22
C ARG A 30 2.21 -4.52 4.03
N ALA A 31 1.27 -3.62 4.20
CA ALA A 31 0.42 -3.16 3.10
C ALA A 31 1.19 -2.27 2.11
N GLN A 32 2.23 -1.57 2.57
CA GLN A 32 3.06 -0.70 1.74
C GLN A 32 3.72 -1.43 0.57
N TRP A 33 4.19 -2.66 0.78
CA TRP A 33 4.77 -3.47 -0.29
C TRP A 33 3.80 -3.75 -1.44
N LEU A 34 2.51 -3.93 -1.15
CA LEU A 34 1.51 -4.10 -2.20
C LEU A 34 1.34 -2.82 -3.03
N LEU A 35 1.41 -1.66 -2.38
CA LEU A 35 1.35 -0.37 -3.05
C LEU A 35 2.57 -0.16 -3.95
N ASP A 36 3.77 -0.51 -3.45
CA ASP A 36 5.01 -0.39 -4.22
C ASP A 36 4.96 -1.27 -5.47
N VAL A 37 4.54 -2.53 -5.35
CA VAL A 37 4.34 -3.43 -6.50
C VAL A 37 3.27 -2.89 -7.45
N ALA A 38 2.14 -2.40 -6.92
CA ALA A 38 1.05 -1.85 -7.72
C ALA A 38 1.48 -0.62 -8.53
N THR A 39 2.44 0.15 -8.01
CA THR A 39 2.97 1.35 -8.67
C THR A 39 4.07 1.02 -9.67
N ILE A 40 4.97 0.11 -9.33
CA ILE A 40 6.12 -0.25 -10.14
C ILE A 40 5.73 -1.14 -11.33
N ALA A 41 4.77 -2.06 -11.15
CA ALA A 41 4.40 -3.01 -12.20
C ALA A 41 3.93 -2.34 -13.51
N PRO A 42 3.09 -1.29 -13.51
CA PRO A 42 2.75 -0.58 -14.74
C PRO A 42 3.94 0.14 -15.39
N MET A 43 4.88 0.66 -14.57
CA MET A 43 6.09 1.30 -15.08
C MET A 43 7.00 0.32 -15.81
N VAL A 44 7.13 -0.92 -15.27
CA VAL A 44 7.85 -2.00 -15.95
C VAL A 44 7.13 -2.40 -17.25
N GLY A 45 5.79 -2.44 -17.26
CA GLY A 45 5.00 -2.65 -18.46
C GLY A 45 5.25 -1.58 -19.53
N LEU A 46 5.29 -0.31 -19.13
CA LEU A 46 5.62 0.83 -20.02
C LEU A 46 7.05 0.74 -20.55
N LEU A 47 8.01 0.37 -19.70
CA LEU A 47 9.38 0.13 -20.14
C LEU A 47 9.42 -0.93 -21.25
N GLY A 48 8.64 -2.00 -21.09
CA GLY A 48 8.51 -3.05 -22.12
C GLY A 48 7.98 -2.51 -23.46
N THR A 49 7.03 -1.53 -23.44
CA THR A 49 6.56 -0.91 -24.70
C THR A 49 7.65 -0.13 -25.39
N VAL A 50 8.44 0.65 -24.64
CA VAL A 50 9.57 1.42 -25.22
C VAL A 50 10.59 0.48 -25.83
N LEU A 51 10.94 -0.61 -25.16
CA LEU A 51 11.88 -1.62 -25.68
C LEU A 51 11.32 -2.35 -26.90
N GLY A 52 10.03 -2.66 -26.92
CA GLY A 52 9.34 -3.29 -28.05
C GLY A 52 9.37 -2.40 -29.32
N PHE A 53 9.07 -1.12 -29.16
CA PHE A 53 9.19 -0.14 -30.25
C PHE A 53 10.64 0.01 -30.71
N PHE A 54 11.57 0.12 -29.77
CA PHE A 54 12.98 0.24 -30.11
C PHE A 54 13.48 -0.93 -30.97
N ALA A 55 13.15 -2.17 -30.57
CA ALA A 55 13.49 -3.37 -31.32
C ALA A 55 12.83 -3.39 -32.71
N ALA A 56 11.56 -2.96 -32.80
CA ALA A 56 10.85 -2.87 -34.08
C ALA A 56 11.52 -1.89 -35.07
N PHE A 57 11.92 -0.73 -34.56
CA PHE A 57 12.60 0.26 -35.40
C PHE A 57 14.01 -0.17 -35.84
N GLN A 58 14.75 -0.86 -34.95
CA GLN A 58 16.03 -1.45 -35.35
C GLN A 58 15.87 -2.50 -36.49
N GLY A 59 14.81 -3.32 -36.43
CA GLY A 59 14.51 -4.31 -37.42
C GLY A 59 14.21 -3.69 -38.81
N ILE A 60 13.64 -2.50 -38.87
CA ILE A 60 13.37 -1.77 -40.13
C ILE A 60 14.65 -1.20 -40.76
N GLY A 61 15.64 -0.84 -39.94
CA GLY A 61 16.93 -0.30 -40.37
C GLY A 61 17.86 -1.36 -40.98
N SER A 62 17.57 -2.65 -40.82
CA SER A 62 18.30 -3.73 -41.50
C SER A 62 17.87 -3.86 -42.96
N ASP A 63 18.71 -4.52 -43.80
CA ASP A 63 18.48 -4.72 -45.24
C ASP A 63 17.32 -5.68 -45.56
N LEU A 64 16.20 -5.53 -44.84
CA LEU A 64 14.99 -6.32 -45.07
C LEU A 64 14.30 -5.84 -46.39
N VAL A 65 13.74 -6.79 -47.10
CA VAL A 65 12.91 -6.52 -48.27
C VAL A 65 11.74 -5.61 -47.85
N ALA A 66 11.40 -4.64 -48.66
CA ALA A 66 10.39 -3.60 -48.36
C ALA A 66 9.05 -4.19 -47.92
N SER A 67 8.67 -5.36 -48.40
CA SER A 67 7.45 -6.09 -48.03
C SER A 67 7.49 -6.68 -46.62
N ALA A 68 8.67 -6.93 -46.05
CA ALA A 68 8.81 -7.48 -44.69
C ALA A 68 8.78 -6.41 -43.58
N LYS A 69 9.07 -5.15 -43.88
CA LYS A 69 9.12 -4.03 -42.94
C LYS A 69 7.82 -3.81 -42.16
N PRO A 70 6.62 -3.83 -42.77
CA PRO A 70 5.36 -3.70 -42.01
C PRO A 70 5.10 -4.83 -41.05
N VAL A 71 5.50 -6.04 -41.38
CA VAL A 71 5.32 -7.23 -40.53
C VAL A 71 6.20 -7.17 -39.27
N VAL A 72 7.46 -6.77 -39.43
CA VAL A 72 8.40 -6.58 -38.31
C VAL A 72 7.91 -5.49 -37.38
N LEU A 73 7.41 -4.37 -37.92
CA LEU A 73 6.83 -3.29 -37.12
C LEU A 73 5.60 -3.77 -36.34
N ALA A 74 4.68 -4.50 -36.99
CA ALA A 74 3.48 -5.02 -36.36
C ALA A 74 3.80 -5.98 -35.21
N GLN A 75 4.81 -6.84 -35.37
CA GLN A 75 5.27 -7.75 -34.31
C GLN A 75 5.85 -7.01 -33.11
N GLY A 76 6.66 -5.97 -33.34
CA GLY A 76 7.21 -5.16 -32.26
C GLY A 76 6.13 -4.38 -31.49
N VAL A 77 5.14 -3.85 -32.20
CA VAL A 77 3.98 -3.19 -31.58
C VAL A 77 3.14 -4.18 -30.77
N ALA A 78 2.88 -5.37 -31.29
CA ALA A 78 2.15 -6.41 -30.58
C ALA A 78 2.85 -6.83 -29.29
N LEU A 79 4.17 -7.02 -29.34
CA LEU A 79 4.97 -7.33 -28.15
C LEU A 79 4.90 -6.19 -27.12
N ALA A 80 4.98 -4.95 -27.56
CA ALA A 80 4.87 -3.77 -26.70
C ALA A 80 3.52 -3.74 -25.94
N ILE A 81 2.42 -4.02 -26.63
CA ILE A 81 1.08 -4.07 -26.01
C ILE A 81 0.98 -5.18 -24.97
N ILE A 82 1.51 -6.36 -25.27
CA ILE A 82 1.48 -7.51 -24.34
C ILE A 82 2.21 -7.19 -23.03
N THR A 83 3.34 -6.49 -23.10
CA THR A 83 4.09 -6.14 -21.88
C THR A 83 3.32 -5.15 -20.99
N THR A 84 2.60 -4.21 -21.58
CA THR A 84 1.72 -3.29 -20.81
C THR A 84 0.55 -4.05 -20.16
N ILE A 85 -0.10 -4.95 -20.91
CA ILE A 85 -1.17 -5.80 -20.35
C ILE A 85 -0.65 -6.61 -19.19
N ALA A 86 0.52 -7.22 -19.29
CA ALA A 86 1.12 -7.98 -18.20
C ALA A 86 1.40 -7.12 -16.97
N GLY A 87 1.93 -5.89 -17.14
CA GLY A 87 2.14 -4.95 -16.04
C GLY A 87 0.84 -4.56 -15.31
N LEU A 88 -0.22 -4.29 -16.08
CA LEU A 88 -1.54 -3.95 -15.52
C LEU A 88 -2.21 -5.15 -14.84
N LEU A 89 -2.03 -6.35 -15.38
CA LEU A 89 -2.59 -7.58 -14.80
C LEU A 89 -2.04 -7.85 -13.39
N VAL A 90 -0.82 -7.46 -13.12
CA VAL A 90 -0.20 -7.54 -11.78
C VAL A 90 -0.63 -6.36 -10.91
N ALA A 91 -0.64 -5.14 -11.46
CA ALA A 91 -0.90 -3.92 -10.70
C ALA A 91 -2.32 -3.85 -10.15
N ILE A 92 -3.33 -4.22 -10.96
CA ILE A 92 -4.74 -4.10 -10.60
C ILE A 92 -5.09 -4.92 -9.36
N PRO A 93 -4.81 -6.24 -9.27
CA PRO A 93 -5.10 -7.00 -8.07
C PRO A 93 -4.32 -6.50 -6.85
N CYS A 94 -3.04 -6.11 -7.00
CA CYS A 94 -2.25 -5.54 -5.91
C CYS A 94 -2.90 -4.27 -5.34
N MET A 95 -3.41 -3.38 -6.20
CA MET A 95 -4.10 -2.16 -5.80
C MET A 95 -5.41 -2.46 -5.04
N VAL A 96 -6.18 -3.43 -5.53
CA VAL A 96 -7.44 -3.85 -4.89
C VAL A 96 -7.18 -4.43 -3.50
N PHE A 97 -6.20 -5.33 -3.36
CA PHE A 97 -5.83 -5.89 -2.07
C PHE A 97 -5.27 -4.82 -1.12
N TYR A 98 -4.42 -3.92 -1.61
CA TYR A 98 -3.93 -2.81 -0.80
C TYR A 98 -5.08 -1.96 -0.26
N ALA A 99 -6.02 -1.55 -1.10
CA ALA A 99 -7.16 -0.74 -0.69
C ALA A 99 -8.05 -1.46 0.33
N TRP A 100 -8.23 -2.77 0.18
CA TRP A 100 -9.00 -3.58 1.12
C TRP A 100 -8.32 -3.71 2.49
N PHE A 101 -7.03 -4.01 2.52
CA PHE A 101 -6.27 -4.10 3.77
C PHE A 101 -6.20 -2.76 4.49
N ARG A 102 -5.97 -1.69 3.76
CA ARG A 102 -5.92 -0.33 4.31
C ARG A 102 -7.23 0.05 4.98
N ARG A 103 -8.37 -0.12 4.32
CA ARG A 103 -9.69 0.16 4.90
C ARG A 103 -9.98 -0.66 6.15
N ARG A 104 -9.51 -1.89 6.19
CA ARG A 104 -9.67 -2.75 7.36
C ARG A 104 -8.83 -2.26 8.54
N ALA A 105 -7.59 -1.86 8.29
CA ALA A 105 -6.71 -1.29 9.30
C ALA A 105 -7.25 0.03 9.88
N GLU A 106 -7.71 0.94 9.02
CA GLU A 106 -8.29 2.22 9.43
C GLU A 106 -9.52 2.04 10.34
N ARG A 107 -10.37 1.05 10.07
CA ARG A 107 -11.53 0.75 10.93
C ARG A 107 -11.13 0.25 12.31
N GLN A 108 -10.07 -0.53 12.40
CA GLN A 108 -9.59 -1.03 13.70
C GLN A 108 -8.96 0.09 14.54
N VAL A 109 -8.20 0.98 13.92
CA VAL A 109 -7.64 2.16 14.58
C VAL A 109 -8.75 3.07 15.10
N ALA A 110 -9.77 3.37 14.30
CA ALA A 110 -10.90 4.21 14.71
C ALA A 110 -11.69 3.61 15.90
N LEU A 111 -11.84 2.28 15.96
CA LEU A 111 -12.46 1.61 17.11
C LEU A 111 -11.62 1.75 18.38
N LEU A 112 -10.31 1.61 18.29
CA LEU A 112 -9.40 1.78 19.43
C LEU A 112 -9.36 3.23 19.92
N GLU A 113 -9.35 4.19 19.02
CA GLU A 113 -9.44 5.62 19.37
C GLU A 113 -10.76 5.95 20.07
N GLY A 114 -11.89 5.40 19.62
CA GLY A 114 -13.19 5.56 20.27
C GLY A 114 -13.20 5.00 21.69
N LEU A 115 -12.68 3.79 21.89
CA LEU A 115 -12.59 3.18 23.21
C LEU A 115 -11.65 3.94 24.16
N ALA A 116 -10.55 4.47 23.64
CA ALA A 116 -9.62 5.30 24.42
C ALA A 116 -10.28 6.61 24.88
N ALA A 117 -11.03 7.27 23.99
CA ALA A 117 -11.77 8.49 24.32
C ALA A 117 -12.84 8.26 25.38
N ASP A 118 -13.58 7.14 25.30
CA ASP A 118 -14.59 6.76 26.30
C ASP A 118 -13.95 6.49 27.66
N LEU A 119 -12.82 5.79 27.70
CA LEU A 119 -12.08 5.54 28.93
C LEU A 119 -11.62 6.85 29.58
N VAL A 120 -11.06 7.77 28.83
CA VAL A 120 -10.64 9.09 29.33
C VAL A 120 -11.83 9.86 29.88
N SER A 121 -12.97 9.85 29.20
CA SER A 121 -14.19 10.55 29.66
C SER A 121 -14.70 10.00 30.98
N VAL A 122 -14.72 8.68 31.17
CA VAL A 122 -15.13 8.01 32.41
C VAL A 122 -14.17 8.32 33.57
N LEU A 123 -12.87 8.35 33.30
CA LEU A 123 -11.86 8.67 34.30
C LEU A 123 -11.98 10.15 34.78
N LEU A 124 -12.21 11.07 33.83
CA LEU A 124 -12.42 12.48 34.15
C LEU A 124 -13.72 12.70 34.97
N ALA A 125 -14.80 12.00 34.60
CA ALA A 125 -16.05 12.04 35.36
C ALA A 125 -15.89 11.49 36.79
N ARG A 126 -15.16 10.41 37.00
CA ARG A 126 -14.85 9.90 38.35
C ARG A 126 -14.01 10.88 39.17
N ARG A 127 -13.04 11.53 38.54
CA ARG A 127 -12.18 12.51 39.21
C ARG A 127 -12.95 13.78 39.64
N SER A 128 -13.94 14.21 38.85
CA SER A 128 -14.81 15.34 39.19
C SER A 128 -15.80 15.01 40.32
N ALA A 129 -16.26 13.75 40.39
CA ALA A 129 -17.17 13.29 41.46
C ALA A 129 -16.45 13.02 42.81
N ALA A 130 -15.14 12.92 42.82
CA ALA A 130 -14.32 12.70 44.01
C ALA A 130 -13.79 14.01 44.65
N ARG A 131 -14.15 15.18 44.09
CA ARG A 131 -13.86 16.50 44.66
C ARG A 131 -15.09 17.11 45.28
#